data_27825e5a44edc95eda31b4ce458bbc02
#
_entry.id   27825e5a44edc95eda31b4ce458bbc02
#
_cell.length_a   1.000
_cell.length_b   1.000
_cell.length_c   1.000
_cell.angle_alpha   90.00
_cell.angle_beta   90.00
_cell.angle_gamma   90.00
#
_symmetry.space_group_name_H-M   'P 1'
#
loop_
_entity.id
_entity.type
_entity.pdbx_description
1 polymer ?
#
loop_
_entity_poly.entity_id
_entity_poly.type
_entity_poly.pdbx_seq_one_letter_code
_entity_poly.pdbx_strand_id
1 'polypeptide(L)'
;AVKLVANGILRHNKTIAGDAVVLEAQEKLVSATEECNKAEDQYYYWRDILEDAQETLEEQMDVVQAVRDNERDIRQDIWKYEKEIKDHWEHQPRDFQGRYKRAVDWINRIQLKSWHKARAVIKPRAPVHLIYEAICIMLDKPIKMEESIRLLNDRHLNVKSGDRESITREYDVKLKDIIKRGEFKYYDLNKKRGESKDNKYQNVWKLRPYVENIEFRADNAKFDAVADCLCALVEWVLASYKCAVYALPIMKHREQIHKLEVNLNLVIKDLKEELSEVAILQKEYDNALKSFDAAQSEYTLRRKRKNDLIKKLRVVNLMKECGK
;
A
#
# COMPACT_ATOMS: atom_id res chain seq x y z
N ALA A 1 45.72 98.75 4.88
CA ALA A 1 46.30 97.51 4.28
C ALA A 1 46.22 96.29 5.22
N VAL A 2 46.58 96.37 6.50
CA VAL A 2 46.64 95.24 7.43
C VAL A 2 45.24 94.58 7.66
N LYS A 3 44.15 95.34 7.70
CA LYS A 3 42.77 94.81 7.85
C LYS A 3 42.32 94.05 6.58
N LEU A 4 42.75 94.46 5.42
CA LEU A 4 42.43 93.73 4.12
C LEU A 4 43.15 92.40 4.02
N VAL A 5 44.43 92.33 4.43
CA VAL A 5 45.22 91.14 4.47
C VAL A 5 44.67 90.13 5.52
N ALA A 6 44.35 90.60 6.71
CA ALA A 6 43.76 89.75 7.74
C ALA A 6 42.39 89.22 7.34
N ASN A 7 41.53 89.98 6.69
CA ASN A 7 40.27 89.48 6.13
C ASN A 7 40.46 88.53 4.98
N GLY A 8 41.49 88.73 4.18
CA GLY A 8 41.87 87.79 3.11
C GLY A 8 42.30 86.41 3.64
N ILE A 9 43.16 86.43 4.69
CA ILE A 9 43.65 85.20 5.33
C ILE A 9 42.46 84.51 6.09
N LEU A 10 41.60 85.25 6.74
CA LEU A 10 40.42 84.64 7.36
C LEU A 10 39.44 84.00 6.34
N ARG A 11 39.25 84.66 5.20
CA ARG A 11 38.45 84.03 4.07
C ARG A 11 39.13 82.79 3.48
N HIS A 12 40.42 82.83 3.28
CA HIS A 12 41.19 81.71 2.75
C HIS A 12 41.18 80.54 3.73
N ASN A 13 41.39 80.76 5.01
CA ASN A 13 41.28 79.71 6.04
C ASN A 13 39.86 79.18 6.18
N LYS A 14 38.80 79.98 6.05
CA LYS A 14 37.42 79.51 5.99
C LYS A 14 37.13 78.66 4.77
N THR A 15 37.72 78.98 3.62
CA THR A 15 37.57 78.24 2.36
C THR A 15 38.30 76.93 2.46
N ILE A 16 39.53 76.86 2.98
CA ILE A 16 40.29 75.65 3.21
C ILE A 16 39.55 74.74 4.20
N ALA A 17 39.02 75.23 5.31
CA ALA A 17 38.24 74.49 6.28
C ALA A 17 36.94 73.95 5.65
N GLY A 18 36.27 74.72 4.79
CA GLY A 18 35.07 74.32 4.08
C GLY A 18 35.38 73.20 3.07
N ASP A 19 36.51 73.27 2.41
CA ASP A 19 36.95 72.23 1.44
C ASP A 19 37.29 70.91 2.17
N ALA A 20 37.94 70.96 3.33
CA ALA A 20 38.23 69.76 4.13
C ALA A 20 36.94 69.08 4.65
N VAL A 21 35.93 69.82 5.05
CA VAL A 21 34.62 69.25 5.49
C VAL A 21 33.89 68.61 4.33
N VAL A 22 33.92 69.17 3.13
CA VAL A 22 33.35 68.59 1.92
C VAL A 22 34.07 67.30 1.55
N LEU A 23 35.42 67.29 1.58
CA LEU A 23 36.21 66.09 1.28
C LEU A 23 35.92 64.96 2.25
N GLU A 24 35.89 65.18 3.56
CA GLU A 24 35.53 64.20 4.57
C GLU A 24 34.11 63.65 4.36
N ALA A 25 33.16 64.50 3.98
CA ALA A 25 31.79 64.10 3.72
C ALA A 25 31.70 63.22 2.44
N GLN A 26 32.52 63.52 1.45
CA GLN A 26 32.63 62.70 0.20
C GLN A 26 33.26 61.33 0.50
N GLU A 27 34.34 61.27 1.27
CA GLU A 27 34.96 59.99 1.67
C GLU A 27 33.98 59.11 2.45
N LYS A 28 33.24 59.69 3.39
CA LYS A 28 32.18 58.97 4.14
C LYS A 28 31.06 58.47 3.19
N LEU A 29 30.69 59.20 2.17
CA LEU A 29 29.69 58.78 1.20
C LEU A 29 30.22 57.68 0.30
N VAL A 30 31.50 57.71 -0.13
CA VAL A 30 32.10 56.59 -0.90
C VAL A 30 32.08 55.32 -0.10
N SER A 31 32.58 55.34 1.14
CA SER A 31 32.54 54.16 2.03
C SER A 31 31.13 53.66 2.26
N ALA A 32 30.16 54.54 2.56
CA ALA A 32 28.75 54.14 2.75
C ALA A 32 28.11 53.59 1.45
N THR A 33 28.59 54.04 0.29
CA THR A 33 28.11 53.48 -1.01
C THR A 33 28.66 52.09 -1.25
N GLU A 34 29.94 51.83 -0.96
CA GLU A 34 30.54 50.50 -1.05
C GLU A 34 29.88 49.53 -0.07
N GLU A 35 29.63 49.96 1.20
CA GLU A 35 28.89 49.14 2.16
C GLU A 35 27.45 48.86 1.71
N CYS A 36 26.75 49.80 1.10
CA CYS A 36 25.42 49.62 0.55
C CYS A 36 25.41 48.64 -0.63
N ASN A 37 26.37 48.71 -1.55
CA ASN A 37 26.47 47.83 -2.69
C ASN A 37 26.74 46.37 -2.22
N LYS A 38 27.66 46.18 -1.26
CA LYS A 38 27.90 44.87 -0.67
C LYS A 38 26.65 44.28 -0.01
N ALA A 39 25.87 45.07 0.72
CA ALA A 39 24.64 44.64 1.30
C ALA A 39 23.53 44.34 0.27
N GLU A 40 23.53 45.08 -0.85
CA GLU A 40 22.65 44.86 -1.99
C GLU A 40 22.96 43.50 -2.69
N ASP A 41 24.27 43.21 -2.92
CA ASP A 41 24.71 41.95 -3.47
C ASP A 41 24.31 40.78 -2.57
N GLN A 42 24.47 40.90 -1.27
CA GLN A 42 24.03 39.88 -0.30
C GLN A 42 22.50 39.68 -0.28
N TYR A 43 21.75 40.78 -0.38
CA TYR A 43 20.29 40.71 -0.48
C TYR A 43 19.82 39.91 -1.70
N TYR A 44 20.37 40.20 -2.88
CA TYR A 44 20.03 39.46 -4.10
C TYR A 44 20.46 37.99 -4.01
N TYR A 45 21.66 37.71 -3.50
CA TYR A 45 22.14 36.35 -3.29
C TYR A 45 21.20 35.51 -2.41
N TRP A 46 20.78 36.06 -1.26
CA TRP A 46 19.88 35.32 -0.38
C TRP A 46 18.45 35.24 -0.91
N ARG A 47 18.01 36.20 -1.70
CA ARG A 47 16.73 36.15 -2.40
C ARG A 47 16.70 34.97 -3.37
N ASP A 48 17.73 34.84 -4.19
CA ASP A 48 17.82 33.77 -5.19
C ASP A 48 17.87 32.39 -4.51
N ILE A 49 18.63 32.24 -3.40
CA ILE A 49 18.64 31.01 -2.59
C ILE A 49 17.25 30.69 -1.99
N LEU A 50 16.53 31.72 -1.54
CA LEU A 50 15.20 31.52 -0.99
C LEU A 50 14.19 31.06 -2.04
N GLU A 51 14.26 31.66 -3.24
CA GLU A 51 13.42 31.28 -4.38
C GLU A 51 13.71 29.81 -4.78
N ASP A 52 14.98 29.42 -4.91
CA ASP A 52 15.37 28.03 -5.21
C ASP A 52 14.91 27.03 -4.12
N ALA A 53 15.08 27.40 -2.85
CA ALA A 53 14.64 26.56 -1.74
C ALA A 53 13.11 26.40 -1.68
N GLN A 54 12.37 27.46 -2.02
CA GLN A 54 10.91 27.42 -2.10
C GLN A 54 10.46 26.50 -3.25
N GLU A 55 11.04 26.64 -4.45
CA GLU A 55 10.70 25.81 -5.59
C GLU A 55 10.96 24.33 -5.29
N THR A 56 12.13 23.99 -4.76
CA THR A 56 12.48 22.63 -4.38
C THR A 56 11.51 22.04 -3.34
N LEU A 57 11.11 22.81 -2.35
CA LEU A 57 10.15 22.40 -1.34
C LEU A 57 8.75 22.15 -1.94
N GLU A 58 8.30 23.02 -2.85
CA GLU A 58 7.02 22.89 -3.54
C GLU A 58 7.01 21.62 -4.42
N GLU A 59 8.08 21.37 -5.20
CA GLU A 59 8.22 20.15 -6.00
C GLU A 59 8.15 18.88 -5.14
N GLN A 60 8.85 18.87 -4.01
CA GLN A 60 8.82 17.73 -3.10
C GLN A 60 7.45 17.53 -2.43
N MET A 61 6.73 18.60 -2.13
CA MET A 61 5.35 18.51 -1.63
C MET A 61 4.40 17.90 -2.67
N ASP A 62 4.59 18.18 -3.94
CA ASP A 62 3.82 17.59 -5.03
C ASP A 62 4.08 16.08 -5.14
N VAL A 63 5.33 15.64 -4.97
CA VAL A 63 5.70 14.21 -4.89
C VAL A 63 4.97 13.54 -3.72
N VAL A 64 5.01 14.14 -2.52
CA VAL A 64 4.29 13.62 -1.36
C VAL A 64 2.79 13.52 -1.62
N GLN A 65 2.21 14.51 -2.29
CA GLN A 65 0.79 14.48 -2.63
C GLN A 65 0.45 13.34 -3.59
N ALA A 66 1.28 13.11 -4.61
CA ALA A 66 1.10 12.00 -5.54
C ALA A 66 1.18 10.62 -4.85
N VAL A 67 2.11 10.45 -3.90
CA VAL A 67 2.22 9.23 -3.10
C VAL A 67 0.99 9.02 -2.19
N ARG A 68 0.46 10.09 -1.59
CA ARG A 68 -0.79 10.03 -0.79
C ARG A 68 -2.01 9.68 -1.62
N ASP A 69 -2.10 10.18 -2.83
CA ASP A 69 -3.21 9.86 -3.73
C ASP A 69 -3.14 8.39 -4.14
N ASN A 70 -1.95 7.86 -4.43
CA ASN A 70 -1.75 6.42 -4.68
C ASN A 70 -2.12 5.56 -3.45
N GLU A 71 -1.74 5.98 -2.23
CA GLU A 71 -2.17 5.31 -0.99
C GLU A 71 -3.69 5.26 -0.88
N ARG A 72 -4.37 6.37 -1.17
CA ARG A 72 -5.84 6.47 -1.13
C ARG A 72 -6.50 5.53 -2.12
N ASP A 73 -6.00 5.48 -3.35
CA ASP A 73 -6.53 4.62 -4.40
C ASP A 73 -6.40 3.14 -4.04
N ILE A 74 -5.24 2.73 -3.51
CA ILE A 74 -5.03 1.35 -3.03
C ILE A 74 -6.01 1.01 -1.90
N ARG A 75 -6.23 1.89 -0.93
CA ARG A 75 -7.20 1.69 0.16
C ARG A 75 -8.64 1.59 -0.36
N GLN A 76 -8.99 2.36 -1.37
CA GLN A 76 -10.30 2.31 -2.01
C GLN A 76 -10.52 0.98 -2.73
N ASP A 77 -9.51 0.47 -3.42
CA ASP A 77 -9.56 -0.84 -4.07
C ASP A 77 -9.69 -1.98 -3.05
N ILE A 78 -8.97 -1.95 -1.94
CA ILE A 78 -9.11 -2.91 -0.83
C ILE A 78 -10.56 -2.88 -0.32
N TRP A 79 -11.08 -1.71 -0.01
CA TRP A 79 -12.45 -1.56 0.47
C TRP A 79 -13.50 -2.10 -0.51
N LYS A 80 -13.30 -1.90 -1.83
CA LYS A 80 -14.16 -2.43 -2.87
C LYS A 80 -14.21 -3.96 -2.84
N TYR A 81 -13.04 -4.63 -2.77
CA TYR A 81 -13.00 -6.08 -2.68
C TYR A 81 -13.58 -6.61 -1.36
N GLU A 82 -13.35 -5.93 -0.25
CA GLU A 82 -13.97 -6.29 1.04
C GLU A 82 -15.49 -6.19 0.97
N LYS A 83 -16.02 -5.15 0.32
CA LYS A 83 -17.45 -4.98 0.09
C LYS A 83 -17.99 -6.11 -0.80
N GLU A 84 -17.32 -6.43 -1.90
CA GLU A 84 -17.72 -7.53 -2.79
C GLU A 84 -17.74 -8.88 -2.04
N ILE A 85 -16.78 -9.15 -1.16
CA ILE A 85 -16.77 -10.33 -0.28
C ILE A 85 -17.99 -10.31 0.64
N LYS A 86 -18.29 -9.18 1.27
CA LYS A 86 -19.43 -9.03 2.16
C LYS A 86 -20.75 -9.26 1.43
N ASP A 87 -20.93 -8.60 0.30
CA ASP A 87 -22.11 -8.73 -0.54
C ASP A 87 -22.30 -10.19 -1.01
N HIS A 88 -21.23 -10.88 -1.36
CA HIS A 88 -21.27 -12.29 -1.73
C HIS A 88 -21.73 -13.17 -0.57
N TRP A 89 -21.27 -12.90 0.67
CA TRP A 89 -21.71 -13.63 1.86
C TRP A 89 -23.18 -13.34 2.22
N GLU A 90 -23.63 -12.10 2.09
CA GLU A 90 -25.02 -11.71 2.41
C GLU A 90 -26.04 -12.32 1.43
N HIS A 91 -25.63 -12.50 0.16
CA HIS A 91 -26.46 -13.12 -0.88
C HIS A 91 -26.31 -14.63 -0.98
N GLN A 92 -25.68 -15.27 0.01
CA GLN A 92 -25.54 -16.71 0.06
C GLN A 92 -26.90 -17.43 0.04
N PRO A 93 -27.08 -18.44 -0.84
CA PRO A 93 -28.31 -19.24 -0.85
C PRO A 93 -28.56 -19.85 0.54
N ARG A 94 -29.73 -19.62 1.11
CA ARG A 94 -30.07 -20.04 2.49
C ARG A 94 -29.81 -21.51 2.77
N ASP A 95 -29.93 -22.37 1.79
CA ASP A 95 -29.77 -23.83 1.93
C ASP A 95 -28.32 -24.33 1.71
N PHE A 96 -27.41 -23.45 1.38
CA PHE A 96 -26.05 -23.81 0.96
C PHE A 96 -25.22 -24.44 2.09
N GLN A 97 -25.10 -23.75 3.23
CA GLN A 97 -24.41 -24.30 4.42
C GLN A 97 -25.21 -25.45 5.05
N GLY A 98 -26.53 -25.36 5.00
CA GLY A 98 -27.42 -26.42 5.50
C GLY A 98 -27.23 -27.72 4.74
N ARG A 99 -27.05 -27.69 3.41
CA ARG A 99 -26.82 -28.89 2.61
C ARG A 99 -25.51 -29.58 2.97
N TYR A 100 -24.43 -28.81 3.08
CA TYR A 100 -23.12 -29.34 3.52
C TYR A 100 -23.22 -29.97 4.91
N LYS A 101 -23.82 -29.26 5.88
CA LYS A 101 -23.99 -29.74 7.22
C LYS A 101 -24.84 -31.04 7.25
N ARG A 102 -25.95 -31.10 6.51
CA ARG A 102 -26.77 -32.31 6.39
C ARG A 102 -26.01 -33.50 5.81
N ALA A 103 -25.16 -33.24 4.81
CA ALA A 103 -24.33 -34.30 4.21
C ALA A 103 -23.28 -34.83 5.22
N VAL A 104 -22.65 -33.97 5.98
CA VAL A 104 -21.72 -34.36 7.07
C VAL A 104 -22.46 -35.12 8.16
N ASP A 105 -23.62 -34.63 8.59
CA ASP A 105 -24.42 -35.28 9.59
C ASP A 105 -24.92 -36.67 9.12
N TRP A 106 -25.20 -36.80 7.81
CA TRP A 106 -25.57 -38.10 7.23
C TRP A 106 -24.42 -39.08 7.33
N ILE A 107 -23.22 -38.73 6.91
CA ILE A 107 -22.01 -39.55 7.02
C ILE A 107 -21.80 -39.98 8.48
N ASN A 108 -21.95 -39.06 9.42
CA ASN A 108 -21.76 -39.36 10.86
C ASN A 108 -22.80 -40.32 11.43
N ARG A 109 -23.99 -40.42 10.83
CA ARG A 109 -25.06 -41.32 11.26
C ARG A 109 -25.02 -42.71 10.62
N ILE A 110 -24.16 -42.91 9.61
CA ILE A 110 -24.08 -44.21 8.94
C ILE A 110 -23.59 -45.29 9.89
N GLN A 111 -24.33 -46.42 9.89
CA GLN A 111 -23.99 -47.54 10.71
C GLN A 111 -22.68 -48.20 10.31
N LEU A 112 -21.92 -48.66 11.27
CA LEU A 112 -20.66 -49.38 11.08
C LEU A 112 -20.77 -50.55 10.06
N LYS A 113 -21.90 -51.26 10.12
CA LYS A 113 -22.19 -52.36 9.22
C LYS A 113 -22.21 -51.97 7.76
N SER A 114 -22.71 -50.76 7.43
CA SER A 114 -22.71 -50.22 6.05
C SER A 114 -21.29 -49.89 5.57
N TRP A 115 -20.46 -49.36 6.45
CA TRP A 115 -19.05 -49.14 6.14
C TRP A 115 -18.27 -50.44 5.88
N HIS A 116 -18.53 -51.48 6.71
CA HIS A 116 -17.90 -52.79 6.48
C HIS A 116 -18.31 -53.40 5.16
N LYS A 117 -19.59 -53.28 4.78
CA LYS A 117 -20.05 -53.74 3.47
C LYS A 117 -19.41 -53.00 2.32
N ALA A 118 -19.25 -51.64 2.43
CA ALA A 118 -18.57 -50.83 1.41
C ALA A 118 -17.11 -51.26 1.18
N ARG A 119 -16.41 -51.64 2.25
CA ARG A 119 -15.03 -52.15 2.20
C ARG A 119 -14.92 -53.52 1.51
N ALA A 120 -15.95 -54.33 1.65
CA ALA A 120 -15.97 -55.70 1.11
C ALA A 120 -16.24 -55.76 -0.41
N VAL A 121 -16.56 -54.63 -1.06
CA VAL A 121 -16.83 -54.56 -2.49
C VAL A 121 -15.51 -54.57 -3.25
N ILE A 122 -15.15 -55.74 -3.78
CA ILE A 122 -13.90 -55.98 -4.50
C ILE A 122 -14.00 -55.53 -5.98
N LYS A 123 -15.19 -55.63 -6.57
CA LYS A 123 -15.47 -55.25 -7.97
C LYS A 123 -16.68 -54.32 -7.99
N PRO A 124 -16.51 -53.04 -7.76
CA PRO A 124 -17.61 -52.10 -7.77
C PRO A 124 -18.14 -51.89 -9.20
N ARG A 125 -19.45 -51.59 -9.27
CA ARG A 125 -20.06 -51.11 -10.50
C ARG A 125 -19.53 -49.70 -10.83
N ALA A 126 -19.66 -49.29 -12.09
CA ALA A 126 -19.16 -47.99 -12.56
C ALA A 126 -19.55 -46.80 -11.67
N PRO A 127 -20.81 -46.62 -11.21
CA PRO A 127 -21.17 -45.52 -10.30
C PRO A 127 -20.41 -45.54 -8.97
N VAL A 128 -20.19 -46.75 -8.42
CA VAL A 128 -19.45 -46.92 -7.16
C VAL A 128 -17.97 -46.60 -7.32
N HIS A 129 -17.41 -46.99 -8.46
CA HIS A 129 -16.02 -46.67 -8.82
C HIS A 129 -15.79 -45.14 -8.86
N LEU A 130 -16.70 -44.41 -9.51
CA LEU A 130 -16.65 -42.95 -9.56
C LEU A 130 -16.68 -42.31 -8.15
N ILE A 131 -17.44 -42.88 -7.22
CA ILE A 131 -17.50 -42.37 -5.82
C ILE A 131 -16.14 -42.57 -5.15
N TYR A 132 -15.52 -43.70 -5.28
CA TYR A 132 -14.23 -44.00 -4.69
C TYR A 132 -13.11 -43.13 -5.27
N GLU A 133 -13.11 -42.91 -6.57
CA GLU A 133 -12.17 -41.97 -7.20
C GLU A 133 -12.36 -40.53 -6.67
N ALA A 134 -13.60 -40.06 -6.59
CA ALA A 134 -13.90 -38.74 -6.07
C ALA A 134 -13.40 -38.55 -4.62
N ILE A 135 -13.53 -39.57 -3.76
CA ILE A 135 -13.00 -39.54 -2.40
C ILE A 135 -11.46 -39.48 -2.41
N CYS A 136 -10.80 -40.25 -3.25
CA CYS A 136 -9.36 -40.17 -3.40
C CYS A 136 -8.91 -38.77 -3.78
N ILE A 137 -9.62 -38.11 -4.73
CA ILE A 137 -9.35 -36.71 -5.12
C ILE A 137 -9.52 -35.76 -3.97
N MET A 138 -10.62 -35.89 -3.21
CA MET A 138 -10.87 -35.01 -2.06
C MET A 138 -9.79 -35.11 -1.00
N LEU A 139 -9.27 -36.31 -0.76
CA LEU A 139 -8.25 -36.58 0.26
C LEU A 139 -6.81 -36.44 -0.27
N ASP A 140 -6.64 -36.02 -1.53
CA ASP A 140 -5.33 -35.88 -2.21
C ASP A 140 -4.55 -37.21 -2.24
N LYS A 141 -5.24 -38.28 -2.57
CA LYS A 141 -4.69 -39.64 -2.68
C LYS A 141 -4.64 -40.06 -4.14
N PRO A 142 -3.75 -40.98 -4.51
CA PRO A 142 -3.72 -41.55 -5.86
C PRO A 142 -5.07 -42.12 -6.26
N ILE A 143 -5.50 -41.85 -7.51
CA ILE A 143 -6.76 -42.36 -8.06
C ILE A 143 -6.55 -43.79 -8.49
N LYS A 144 -6.53 -44.71 -7.54
CA LYS A 144 -6.41 -46.14 -7.75
C LYS A 144 -7.46 -46.90 -6.95
N MET A 145 -8.05 -47.90 -7.49
CA MET A 145 -9.06 -48.71 -6.83
C MET A 145 -8.56 -49.28 -5.48
N GLU A 146 -7.33 -49.77 -5.47
CA GLU A 146 -6.67 -50.30 -4.27
C GLU A 146 -6.54 -49.22 -3.17
N GLU A 147 -6.22 -48.00 -3.55
CA GLU A 147 -6.11 -46.88 -2.62
C GLU A 147 -7.49 -46.47 -2.09
N SER A 148 -8.52 -46.49 -2.94
CA SER A 148 -9.90 -46.23 -2.52
C SER A 148 -10.38 -47.24 -1.46
N ILE A 149 -10.14 -48.53 -1.72
CA ILE A 149 -10.45 -49.62 -0.76
C ILE A 149 -9.62 -49.46 0.51
N ARG A 150 -8.34 -49.07 0.40
CA ARG A 150 -7.46 -48.83 1.50
C ARG A 150 -7.96 -47.64 2.35
N LEU A 151 -8.37 -46.50 1.74
CA LEU A 151 -8.96 -45.38 2.44
C LEU A 151 -10.20 -45.78 3.20
N LEU A 152 -11.04 -46.65 2.66
CA LEU A 152 -12.19 -47.23 3.35
C LEU A 152 -11.77 -48.21 4.48
N ASN A 153 -10.56 -48.74 4.40
CA ASN A 153 -10.00 -49.68 5.38
C ASN A 153 -9.06 -48.99 6.39
N ASP A 154 -8.55 -47.83 6.08
CA ASP A 154 -7.54 -47.16 6.89
C ASP A 154 -8.14 -46.62 8.20
N ARG A 155 -7.27 -46.34 9.19
CA ARG A 155 -7.67 -45.85 10.52
C ARG A 155 -8.44 -44.53 10.43
N HIS A 156 -8.34 -43.80 9.36
CA HIS A 156 -9.10 -42.57 9.08
C HIS A 156 -10.59 -42.81 8.84
N LEU A 157 -10.96 -44.02 8.42
CA LEU A 157 -12.33 -44.53 8.34
C LEU A 157 -12.60 -45.65 9.36
N ASN A 158 -11.61 -46.00 10.17
CA ASN A 158 -11.70 -47.06 11.15
C ASN A 158 -12.50 -46.58 12.36
N VAL A 159 -13.66 -47.07 12.41
CA VAL A 159 -14.71 -46.69 13.38
C VAL A 159 -14.49 -47.39 14.73
N LYS A 160 -13.33 -47.18 15.32
CA LYS A 160 -13.24 -47.33 16.77
C LYS A 160 -13.44 -45.95 17.35
N SER A 161 -14.68 -45.70 17.79
CA SER A 161 -15.06 -44.54 18.59
C SER A 161 -14.66 -43.16 18.05
N GLY A 162 -15.39 -42.59 17.09
CA GLY A 162 -15.29 -41.19 16.74
C GLY A 162 -14.60 -40.84 15.43
N ASP A 163 -13.92 -41.76 14.77
CA ASP A 163 -13.06 -41.50 13.59
C ASP A 163 -13.81 -41.20 12.28
N ARG A 164 -15.15 -41.27 12.30
CA ARG A 164 -16.01 -40.83 11.17
C ARG A 164 -15.84 -39.36 10.84
N GLU A 165 -15.49 -38.60 11.86
CA GLU A 165 -15.27 -37.16 11.71
C GLU A 165 -13.96 -36.83 11.03
N SER A 166 -13.00 -37.78 10.92
CA SER A 166 -11.65 -37.49 10.42
C SER A 166 -11.64 -37.07 8.95
N ILE A 167 -12.43 -37.73 8.09
CA ILE A 167 -12.52 -37.38 6.66
C ILE A 167 -13.15 -36.01 6.49
N THR A 168 -14.28 -35.79 7.15
CA THR A 168 -15.02 -34.52 7.09
C THR A 168 -14.23 -33.42 7.76
N ARG A 169 -13.58 -33.68 8.91
CA ARG A 169 -12.69 -32.73 9.58
C ARG A 169 -11.49 -32.36 8.75
N GLU A 170 -10.77 -33.32 8.17
CA GLU A 170 -9.59 -33.01 7.37
C GLU A 170 -9.93 -32.11 6.17
N TYR A 171 -11.03 -32.42 5.49
CA TYR A 171 -11.49 -31.62 4.36
C TYR A 171 -12.07 -30.26 4.80
N ASP A 172 -12.87 -30.25 5.85
CA ASP A 172 -13.47 -29.02 6.41
C ASP A 172 -12.41 -28.07 6.97
N VAL A 173 -11.39 -28.61 7.64
CA VAL A 173 -10.24 -27.82 8.10
C VAL A 173 -9.47 -27.26 6.91
N LYS A 174 -9.17 -28.08 5.89
CA LYS A 174 -8.49 -27.61 4.67
C LYS A 174 -9.31 -26.52 3.97
N LEU A 175 -10.61 -26.69 3.80
CA LEU A 175 -11.47 -25.69 3.19
C LEU A 175 -11.57 -24.40 4.02
N LYS A 176 -11.74 -24.52 5.33
CA LYS A 176 -11.77 -23.39 6.27
C LYS A 176 -10.43 -22.65 6.32
N ASP A 177 -9.32 -23.38 6.33
CA ASP A 177 -7.98 -22.80 6.30
C ASP A 177 -7.71 -22.05 5.00
N ILE A 178 -8.14 -22.60 3.90
CA ILE A 178 -8.10 -21.95 2.57
C ILE A 178 -8.87 -20.62 2.64
N ILE A 179 -10.09 -20.64 3.14
CA ILE A 179 -10.94 -19.45 3.25
C ILE A 179 -10.34 -18.42 4.21
N LYS A 180 -9.78 -18.87 5.35
CA LYS A 180 -9.21 -17.99 6.36
C LYS A 180 -7.89 -17.35 5.96
N ARG A 181 -6.99 -18.11 5.32
CA ARG A 181 -5.62 -17.65 5.05
C ARG A 181 -5.51 -16.81 3.79
N GLY A 182 -6.52 -16.83 2.92
CA GLY A 182 -6.41 -16.20 1.60
C GLY A 182 -5.30 -16.80 0.73
N GLU A 183 -4.70 -17.91 1.16
CA GLU A 183 -3.57 -18.60 0.53
C GLU A 183 -3.99 -19.42 -0.69
N PHE A 184 -5.20 -19.20 -1.19
CA PHE A 184 -5.64 -19.84 -2.41
C PHE A 184 -4.94 -19.18 -3.58
N LYS A 185 -3.84 -19.77 -3.99
CA LYS A 185 -3.24 -19.46 -5.29
C LYS A 185 -4.25 -19.87 -6.35
N TYR A 186 -4.91 -18.86 -6.89
CA TYR A 186 -5.88 -19.01 -7.95
C TYR A 186 -5.26 -19.79 -9.11
N TYR A 187 -5.87 -20.90 -9.42
CA TYR A 187 -5.61 -21.61 -10.66
C TYR A 187 -6.30 -20.84 -11.78
N ASP A 188 -5.50 -20.19 -12.59
CA ASP A 188 -5.94 -19.77 -13.89
C ASP A 188 -6.40 -21.04 -14.64
N LEU A 189 -7.70 -21.16 -14.85
CA LEU A 189 -8.32 -22.27 -15.57
C LEU A 189 -7.74 -22.43 -16.99
N ASN A 190 -7.02 -21.41 -17.47
CA ASN A 190 -6.36 -21.36 -18.77
C ASN A 190 -4.88 -21.78 -18.72
N LYS A 191 -4.29 -21.98 -17.54
CA LYS A 191 -2.91 -22.47 -17.44
C LYS A 191 -2.85 -23.96 -17.68
N LYS A 192 -2.04 -24.33 -18.66
CA LYS A 192 -1.77 -25.74 -19.04
C LYS A 192 -1.32 -26.55 -17.81
N ARG A 193 -1.85 -27.78 -17.71
CA ARG A 193 -1.45 -28.76 -16.70
C ARG A 193 0.08 -28.84 -16.61
N GLY A 194 0.65 -28.46 -15.46
CA GLY A 194 2.07 -28.73 -15.18
C GLY A 194 2.87 -27.61 -14.50
N GLU A 195 2.37 -26.39 -14.42
CA GLU A 195 3.21 -25.23 -14.03
C GLU A 195 3.15 -24.78 -12.56
N SER A 196 2.40 -25.45 -11.69
CA SER A 196 2.37 -25.08 -10.26
C SER A 196 2.63 -26.27 -9.36
N LYS A 197 3.62 -26.13 -8.49
CA LYS A 197 4.02 -27.13 -7.48
C LYS A 197 3.05 -27.22 -6.28
N ASP A 198 2.09 -26.31 -6.14
CA ASP A 198 1.14 -26.28 -5.02
C ASP A 198 -0.19 -26.94 -5.39
N ASN A 199 -0.19 -28.28 -5.34
CA ASN A 199 -1.32 -29.12 -5.75
C ASN A 199 -2.52 -29.15 -4.79
N LYS A 200 -2.45 -28.54 -3.62
CA LYS A 200 -3.42 -28.73 -2.54
C LYS A 200 -4.87 -28.34 -2.89
N TYR A 201 -5.08 -27.47 -3.85
CA TYR A 201 -6.40 -26.92 -4.19
C TYR A 201 -6.92 -27.31 -5.57
N GLN A 202 -6.12 -28.05 -6.34
CA GLN A 202 -6.57 -28.60 -7.62
C GLN A 202 -7.69 -29.64 -7.46
N ASN A 203 -7.82 -30.20 -6.26
CA ASN A 203 -8.72 -31.31 -6.00
C ASN A 203 -10.19 -30.94 -6.25
N VAL A 204 -10.59 -29.71 -5.96
CA VAL A 204 -11.96 -29.25 -6.24
C VAL A 204 -12.27 -29.29 -7.73
N TRP A 205 -11.34 -28.85 -8.58
CA TRP A 205 -11.52 -28.84 -10.02
C TRP A 205 -11.42 -30.23 -10.63
N LYS A 206 -10.59 -31.09 -10.04
CA LYS A 206 -10.53 -32.51 -10.44
C LYS A 206 -11.86 -33.22 -10.17
N LEU A 207 -12.67 -32.74 -9.23
CA LEU A 207 -14.01 -33.28 -8.97
C LEU A 207 -15.04 -32.85 -10.01
N ARG A 208 -14.79 -31.84 -10.82
CA ARG A 208 -15.76 -31.34 -11.79
C ARG A 208 -16.28 -32.42 -12.75
N PRO A 209 -15.44 -33.27 -13.40
CA PRO A 209 -15.91 -34.32 -14.28
C PRO A 209 -16.84 -35.32 -13.59
N TYR A 210 -16.60 -35.60 -12.30
CA TYR A 210 -17.43 -36.50 -11.51
C TYR A 210 -18.77 -35.89 -11.15
N VAL A 211 -18.76 -34.61 -10.69
CA VAL A 211 -19.97 -33.90 -10.31
C VAL A 211 -20.90 -33.62 -11.48
N GLU A 212 -20.35 -33.38 -12.66
CA GLU A 212 -21.10 -33.18 -13.91
C GLU A 212 -21.59 -34.49 -14.52
N ASN A 213 -21.01 -35.66 -14.13
CA ASN A 213 -21.43 -36.96 -14.62
C ASN A 213 -22.82 -37.30 -14.07
N ILE A 214 -23.75 -37.68 -14.97
CA ILE A 214 -25.11 -38.08 -14.62
C ILE A 214 -25.18 -39.31 -13.72
N GLU A 215 -24.18 -40.18 -13.81
CA GLU A 215 -24.09 -41.41 -13.01
C GLU A 215 -23.67 -41.11 -11.57
N PHE A 216 -23.01 -39.97 -11.33
CA PHE A 216 -22.58 -39.55 -10.01
C PHE A 216 -23.75 -38.90 -9.24
N ARG A 217 -24.74 -39.73 -8.90
CA ARG A 217 -25.94 -39.29 -8.14
C ARG A 217 -26.23 -40.30 -7.02
N ALA A 218 -26.77 -39.78 -5.92
CA ALA A 218 -27.16 -40.61 -4.80
C ALA A 218 -28.19 -41.70 -5.20
N ASP A 219 -29.10 -41.39 -6.12
CA ASP A 219 -30.12 -42.35 -6.60
C ASP A 219 -29.51 -43.53 -7.32
N ASN A 220 -28.42 -43.34 -8.07
CA ASN A 220 -27.72 -44.44 -8.74
C ASN A 220 -26.95 -45.36 -7.75
N ALA A 221 -26.59 -44.80 -6.57
CA ALA A 221 -25.92 -45.58 -5.53
C ALA A 221 -26.90 -46.44 -4.69
N LYS A 222 -28.21 -46.17 -4.77
CA LYS A 222 -29.26 -46.84 -3.97
C LYS A 222 -29.43 -48.33 -4.34
N PHE A 223 -28.98 -48.77 -5.47
CA PHE A 223 -29.14 -50.15 -5.94
C PHE A 223 -28.06 -51.10 -5.41
N ASP A 224 -27.13 -50.64 -4.62
CA ASP A 224 -26.08 -51.47 -4.03
C ASP A 224 -26.38 -51.82 -2.55
N ALA A 225 -25.87 -52.98 -2.13
CA ALA A 225 -26.00 -53.46 -0.74
C ALA A 225 -25.40 -52.51 0.31
N VAL A 226 -24.72 -51.49 -0.12
CA VAL A 226 -24.05 -50.45 0.67
C VAL A 226 -24.62 -49.05 0.40
N ALA A 227 -25.86 -49.03 -0.10
CA ALA A 227 -26.50 -47.82 -0.62
C ALA A 227 -26.41 -46.60 0.32
N ASP A 228 -26.67 -46.75 1.61
CA ASP A 228 -26.66 -45.64 2.54
C ASP A 228 -25.29 -44.95 2.65
N CYS A 229 -24.21 -45.76 2.70
CA CYS A 229 -22.86 -45.26 2.76
C CYS A 229 -22.50 -44.49 1.50
N LEU A 230 -22.77 -45.09 0.33
CA LEU A 230 -22.45 -44.53 -0.96
C LEU A 230 -23.25 -43.27 -1.27
N CYS A 231 -24.56 -43.27 -0.94
CA CYS A 231 -25.41 -42.08 -1.08
C CYS A 231 -24.90 -40.89 -0.26
N ALA A 232 -24.53 -41.15 1.01
CA ALA A 232 -24.01 -40.13 1.88
C ALA A 232 -22.68 -39.57 1.39
N LEU A 233 -21.80 -40.42 0.87
CA LEU A 233 -20.52 -40.01 0.25
C LEU A 233 -20.74 -39.15 -1.00
N VAL A 234 -21.67 -39.54 -1.89
CA VAL A 234 -22.03 -38.71 -3.06
C VAL A 234 -22.53 -37.34 -2.64
N GLU A 235 -23.49 -37.28 -1.70
CA GLU A 235 -24.03 -36.00 -1.24
C GLU A 235 -22.96 -35.13 -0.57
N TRP A 236 -22.05 -35.74 0.17
CA TRP A 236 -20.93 -35.03 0.76
C TRP A 236 -19.96 -34.46 -0.30
N VAL A 237 -19.59 -35.23 -1.32
CA VAL A 237 -18.76 -34.77 -2.44
C VAL A 237 -19.44 -33.63 -3.19
N LEU A 238 -20.73 -33.79 -3.53
CA LEU A 238 -21.51 -32.77 -4.24
C LEU A 238 -21.64 -31.48 -3.42
N ALA A 239 -21.93 -31.60 -2.13
CA ALA A 239 -22.05 -30.45 -1.23
C ALA A 239 -20.69 -29.74 -1.05
N SER A 240 -19.62 -30.50 -0.86
CA SER A 240 -18.25 -29.98 -0.75
C SER A 240 -17.81 -29.24 -2.01
N TYR A 241 -18.05 -29.81 -3.18
CA TYR A 241 -17.77 -29.18 -4.46
C TYR A 241 -18.50 -27.86 -4.63
N LYS A 242 -19.80 -27.83 -4.34
CA LYS A 242 -20.61 -26.59 -4.38
C LYS A 242 -20.07 -25.54 -3.43
N CYS A 243 -19.71 -25.94 -2.20
CA CYS A 243 -19.09 -25.04 -1.22
C CYS A 243 -17.79 -24.44 -1.75
N ALA A 244 -16.93 -25.26 -2.34
CA ALA A 244 -15.67 -24.80 -2.86
C ALA A 244 -15.87 -23.84 -4.06
N VAL A 245 -16.76 -24.17 -4.99
CA VAL A 245 -17.09 -23.28 -6.11
C VAL A 245 -17.66 -21.95 -5.64
N TYR A 246 -18.50 -21.98 -4.63
CA TYR A 246 -19.04 -20.74 -4.03
C TYR A 246 -17.96 -19.90 -3.35
N ALA A 247 -17.00 -20.52 -2.67
CA ALA A 247 -15.92 -19.82 -2.00
C ALA A 247 -14.88 -19.22 -2.95
N LEU A 248 -14.80 -19.67 -4.19
CA LEU A 248 -13.81 -19.23 -5.16
C LEU A 248 -13.74 -17.72 -5.41
N PRO A 249 -14.86 -16.99 -5.64
CA PRO A 249 -14.83 -15.54 -5.80
C PRO A 249 -14.24 -14.86 -4.57
N ILE A 250 -14.66 -15.27 -3.37
CA ILE A 250 -14.17 -14.74 -2.09
C ILE A 250 -12.65 -14.90 -1.99
N MET A 251 -12.15 -16.06 -2.40
CA MET A 251 -10.73 -16.36 -2.34
C MET A 251 -9.92 -15.51 -3.32
N LYS A 252 -10.45 -15.29 -4.52
CA LYS A 252 -9.86 -14.39 -5.50
C LYS A 252 -9.75 -12.97 -4.96
N HIS A 253 -10.83 -12.45 -4.38
CA HIS A 253 -10.83 -11.11 -3.80
C HIS A 253 -9.84 -11.01 -2.64
N ARG A 254 -9.75 -12.02 -1.78
CA ARG A 254 -8.76 -12.07 -0.68
C ARG A 254 -7.31 -12.10 -1.19
N GLU A 255 -7.05 -12.82 -2.28
CA GLU A 255 -5.72 -12.79 -2.90
C GLU A 255 -5.38 -11.39 -3.46
N GLN A 256 -6.35 -10.71 -4.06
CA GLN A 256 -6.15 -9.34 -4.54
C GLN A 256 -5.93 -8.37 -3.35
N ILE A 257 -6.73 -8.48 -2.31
CA ILE A 257 -6.56 -7.68 -1.08
C ILE A 257 -5.15 -7.88 -0.53
N HIS A 258 -4.68 -9.13 -0.41
CA HIS A 258 -3.33 -9.40 0.09
C HIS A 258 -2.23 -8.75 -0.77
N LYS A 259 -2.36 -8.80 -2.09
CA LYS A 259 -1.41 -8.12 -3.00
C LYS A 259 -1.43 -6.60 -2.81
N LEU A 260 -2.62 -6.03 -2.65
CA LEU A 260 -2.79 -4.61 -2.40
C LEU A 260 -2.25 -4.20 -1.03
N GLU A 261 -2.43 -5.01 0.01
CA GLU A 261 -1.87 -4.78 1.35
C GLU A 261 -0.33 -4.77 1.33
N VAL A 262 0.29 -5.68 0.58
CA VAL A 262 1.75 -5.69 0.39
C VAL A 262 2.20 -4.40 -0.31
N ASN A 263 1.52 -4.00 -1.38
CA ASN A 263 1.81 -2.77 -2.09
C ASN A 263 1.59 -1.53 -1.20
N LEU A 264 0.50 -1.50 -0.44
CA LEU A 264 0.20 -0.43 0.50
C LEU A 264 1.32 -0.24 1.53
N ASN A 265 1.89 -1.33 2.05
CA ASN A 265 3.00 -1.25 2.98
C ASN A 265 4.27 -0.63 2.36
N LEU A 266 4.52 -0.89 1.07
CA LEU A 266 5.61 -0.24 0.34
C LEU A 266 5.34 1.25 0.18
N VAL A 267 4.16 1.63 -0.30
CA VAL A 267 3.76 3.04 -0.47
C VAL A 267 3.80 3.81 0.86
N ILE A 268 3.40 3.20 1.97
CA ILE A 268 3.51 3.82 3.30
C ILE A 268 4.97 4.03 3.71
N LYS A 269 5.86 3.12 3.32
CA LYS A 269 7.30 3.28 3.57
C LYS A 269 7.85 4.44 2.74
N ASP A 270 7.55 4.46 1.45
CA ASP A 270 7.95 5.54 0.55
C ASP A 270 7.43 6.89 1.04
N LEU A 271 6.15 6.97 1.46
CA LEU A 271 5.57 8.19 2.03
C LEU A 271 6.33 8.69 3.27
N LYS A 272 6.83 7.80 4.12
CA LYS A 272 7.63 8.21 5.28
C LYS A 272 9.00 8.75 4.87
N GLU A 273 9.60 8.16 3.85
CA GLU A 273 10.88 8.61 3.30
C GLU A 273 10.72 10.02 2.70
N GLU A 274 9.71 10.23 1.84
CA GLU A 274 9.40 11.53 1.23
C GLU A 274 9.04 12.61 2.27
N LEU A 275 8.27 12.27 3.29
CA LEU A 275 7.96 13.20 4.39
C LEU A 275 9.20 13.58 5.20
N SER A 276 10.17 12.69 5.33
CA SER A 276 11.44 13.01 6.00
C SER A 276 12.27 14.00 5.19
N GLU A 277 12.21 13.90 3.86
CA GLU A 277 12.88 14.81 2.95
C GLU A 277 12.24 16.20 2.96
N VAL A 278 10.90 16.27 2.92
CA VAL A 278 10.18 17.55 3.13
C VAL A 278 10.61 18.22 4.44
N ALA A 279 10.78 17.45 5.53
CA ALA A 279 11.20 18.02 6.80
C ALA A 279 12.63 18.60 6.77
N ILE A 280 13.51 18.05 5.94
CA ILE A 280 14.86 18.60 5.72
C ILE A 280 14.78 19.88 4.89
N LEU A 281 14.10 19.84 3.75
CA LEU A 281 13.92 20.98 2.86
C LEU A 281 13.22 22.16 3.56
N GLN A 282 12.24 21.87 4.40
CA GLN A 282 11.58 22.90 5.23
C GLN A 282 12.58 23.62 6.15
N LYS A 283 13.54 22.91 6.74
CA LYS A 283 14.58 23.54 7.56
C LYS A 283 15.54 24.39 6.73
N GLU A 284 15.86 23.93 5.53
CA GLU A 284 16.71 24.67 4.61
C GLU A 284 16.02 25.97 4.18
N TYR A 285 14.74 25.90 3.81
CA TYR A 285 13.91 27.06 3.51
C TYR A 285 13.83 28.04 4.70
N ASP A 286 13.57 27.55 5.90
CA ASP A 286 13.49 28.38 7.12
C ASP A 286 14.83 29.09 7.42
N ASN A 287 15.95 28.42 7.13
CA ASN A 287 17.28 29.03 7.29
C ASN A 287 17.57 30.07 6.21
N ALA A 288 17.21 29.79 4.97
CA ALA A 288 17.32 30.73 3.86
C ALA A 288 16.48 31.99 4.13
N LEU A 289 15.23 31.80 4.60
CA LEU A 289 14.33 32.89 4.97
C LEU A 289 14.91 33.78 6.07
N LYS A 290 15.48 33.21 7.13
CA LYS A 290 16.15 33.98 8.20
C LYS A 290 17.33 34.79 7.66
N SER A 291 18.13 34.20 6.79
CA SER A 291 19.29 34.83 6.19
C SER A 291 18.88 35.96 5.23
N PHE A 292 17.81 35.75 4.46
CA PHE A 292 17.22 36.78 3.61
C PHE A 292 16.67 37.94 4.43
N ASP A 293 15.92 37.72 5.51
CA ASP A 293 15.37 38.74 6.38
C ASP A 293 16.48 39.60 7.01
N ALA A 294 17.59 38.96 7.43
CA ALA A 294 18.75 39.64 7.94
C ALA A 294 19.43 40.52 6.87
N ALA A 295 19.65 39.97 5.67
CA ALA A 295 20.24 40.70 4.55
C ALA A 295 19.35 41.86 4.09
N GLN A 296 18.04 41.67 4.02
CA GLN A 296 17.07 42.71 3.68
C GLN A 296 17.08 43.86 4.73
N SER A 297 17.16 43.51 6.00
CA SER A 297 17.23 44.48 7.08
C SER A 297 18.52 45.31 6.99
N GLU A 298 19.65 44.67 6.77
CA GLU A 298 20.94 45.34 6.64
C GLU A 298 20.99 46.23 5.39
N TYR A 299 20.54 45.71 4.22
CA TYR A 299 20.46 46.52 3.00
C TYR A 299 19.62 47.80 3.21
N THR A 300 18.46 47.64 3.82
CA THR A 300 17.56 48.77 4.11
C THR A 300 18.24 49.81 5.02
N LEU A 301 18.97 49.38 6.05
CA LEU A 301 19.70 50.24 6.96
C LEU A 301 20.86 50.95 6.21
N ARG A 302 21.69 50.26 5.45
CA ARG A 302 22.80 50.83 4.69
C ARG A 302 22.31 51.82 3.63
N ARG A 303 21.23 51.49 2.92
CA ARG A 303 20.58 52.38 1.94
C ARG A 303 20.08 53.66 2.58
N LYS A 304 19.47 53.59 3.78
CA LYS A 304 19.04 54.79 4.55
C LYS A 304 20.22 55.63 4.93
N ARG A 305 21.31 55.05 5.47
CA ARG A 305 22.55 55.77 5.83
C ARG A 305 23.16 56.47 4.62
N LYS A 306 23.29 55.81 3.46
CA LYS A 306 23.75 56.40 2.22
C LYS A 306 22.92 57.61 1.80
N ASN A 307 21.58 57.47 1.82
CA ASN A 307 20.66 58.56 1.49
C ASN A 307 20.77 59.75 2.42
N ASP A 308 20.95 59.51 3.70
CA ASP A 308 21.13 60.57 4.70
C ASP A 308 22.48 61.32 4.50
N LEU A 309 23.52 60.61 4.15
CA LEU A 309 24.82 61.23 3.80
C LEU A 309 24.72 62.04 2.51
N ILE A 310 24.00 61.57 1.47
CA ILE A 310 23.74 62.36 0.25
C ILE A 310 23.02 63.67 0.60
N LYS A 311 21.99 63.63 1.47
CA LYS A 311 21.28 64.84 1.91
C LYS A 311 22.21 65.80 2.67
N LYS A 312 23.03 65.27 3.59
CA LYS A 312 24.01 66.08 4.33
C LYS A 312 25.04 66.74 3.40
N LEU A 313 25.59 66.01 2.44
CA LEU A 313 26.55 66.53 1.47
C LEU A 313 25.93 67.64 0.60
N ARG A 314 24.66 67.50 0.18
CA ARG A 314 23.94 68.58 -0.55
C ARG A 314 23.82 69.84 0.32
N VAL A 315 23.48 69.73 1.61
CA VAL A 315 23.39 70.88 2.53
C VAL A 315 24.78 71.55 2.68
N VAL A 316 25.85 70.75 2.87
CA VAL A 316 27.24 71.28 2.99
C VAL A 316 27.66 72.02 1.73
N ASN A 317 27.39 71.48 0.54
CA ASN A 317 27.68 72.13 -0.72
C ASN A 317 26.91 73.45 -0.90
N LEU A 318 25.60 73.47 -0.54
CA LEU A 318 24.80 74.70 -0.58
C LEU A 318 25.37 75.78 0.38
N MET A 319 25.75 75.39 1.61
CA MET A 319 26.37 76.32 2.57
C MET A 319 27.69 76.86 2.05
N LYS A 320 28.49 76.06 1.34
CA LYS A 320 29.74 76.53 0.70
C LYS A 320 29.45 77.51 -0.42
N GLU A 321 28.42 77.32 -1.22
CA GLU A 321 28.02 78.24 -2.30
C GLU A 321 27.43 79.52 -1.77
N CYS A 322 26.61 79.51 -0.68
CA CYS A 322 26.03 80.67 -0.09
C CYS A 322 27.01 81.48 0.79
N GLY A 323 28.13 80.84 1.14
CA GLY A 323 29.16 81.52 1.99
C GLY A 323 30.27 82.24 1.19
N LYS A 324 30.19 82.16 -0.16
CA LYS A 324 30.98 82.95 -1.10
C LYS A 324 30.28 84.31 -1.27
#